data_908d4d4dceaa20e7c0d575775fd17853
#
_entry.id   908d4d4dceaa20e7c0d575775fd17853
#
_cell.length_a   1.000
_cell.length_b   1.000
_cell.length_c   1.000
_cell.angle_alpha   90.00
_cell.angle_beta   90.00
_cell.angle_gamma   90.00
#
_symmetry.space_group_name_H-M   'P 1'
#
loop_
_entity.id
_entity.type
_entity.pdbx_description
1 polymer ?
#
loop_
_entity_poly.entity_id
_entity_poly.type
_entity_poly.pdbx_seq_one_letter_code
_entity_poly.pdbx_strand_id
1 'polypeptide(L)'
;MRSRVWPAVLLLPLLAAGGGCRDQLLERESNIVVVNQSACDVTVFVDGWEAFTVARDSNRTVDNVGSGRHVIEAKDQVGRLVERRYLELRSGEEYYWRIEGCSPR
;
A
#
# COMPACT_ATOMS: atom_id res chain seq x y z
N MET A 1 20.76 -2.79 51.95
CA MET A 1 20.26 -1.54 51.90
C MET A 1 20.39 -0.91 50.52
N ARG A 2 21.30 -0.76 49.92
CA ARG A 2 21.51 -0.12 48.69
C ARG A 2 20.81 -0.76 47.54
N SER A 3 20.59 -1.98 47.58
CA SER A 3 20.10 -2.72 46.45
C SER A 3 18.67 -2.41 46.08
N ARG A 4 17.93 -1.86 46.96
CA ARG A 4 16.54 -1.70 46.70
C ARG A 4 16.26 -0.78 45.53
N VAL A 5 17.09 0.13 45.30
CA VAL A 5 16.85 1.11 44.27
C VAL A 5 16.85 0.49 42.88
N TRP A 6 17.61 -0.55 42.73
CA TRP A 6 17.79 -1.13 41.42
C TRP A 6 16.55 -1.74 40.85
N PRO A 7 15.75 -2.45 41.58
CA PRO A 7 14.54 -3.01 41.03
C PRO A 7 13.63 -1.97 40.39
N ALA A 8 13.58 -0.81 40.99
CA ALA A 8 12.73 0.23 40.45
C ALA A 8 13.16 0.66 39.06
N VAL A 9 14.45 0.70 38.87
CA VAL A 9 14.97 1.12 37.59
C VAL A 9 14.60 0.14 36.49
N LEU A 10 14.56 -1.11 36.83
CA LEU A 10 14.28 -2.14 35.85
C LEU A 10 12.87 -2.06 35.33
N LEU A 11 11.97 -1.50 36.05
CA LEU A 11 10.59 -1.42 35.62
C LEU A 11 10.38 -0.46 34.48
N LEU A 12 11.17 0.58 34.44
CA LEU A 12 10.99 1.61 33.43
C LEU A 12 11.16 1.11 32.00
N PRO A 13 12.16 0.32 31.69
CA PRO A 13 12.32 -0.16 30.34
C PRO A 13 11.15 -0.97 29.85
N LEU A 14 10.54 -1.69 30.74
CA LEU A 14 9.41 -2.53 30.36
C LEU A 14 8.22 -1.72 29.88
N LEU A 15 7.99 -0.60 30.53
CA LEU A 15 6.87 0.26 30.12
C LEU A 15 7.10 0.85 28.76
N ALA A 16 8.33 1.24 28.48
CA ALA A 16 8.63 1.83 27.19
C ALA A 16 8.41 0.82 26.07
N ALA A 17 8.79 -0.39 26.30
CA ALA A 17 8.62 -1.41 25.28
C ALA A 17 7.14 -1.64 24.95
N GLY A 18 6.30 -1.62 25.95
CA GLY A 18 4.89 -1.80 25.73
C GLY A 18 4.28 -0.73 24.88
N GLY A 19 4.71 0.51 25.07
CA GLY A 19 4.20 1.60 24.27
C GLY A 19 4.53 1.45 22.80
N GLY A 20 5.75 1.02 22.48
CA GLY A 20 6.14 0.86 21.10
C GLY A 20 5.31 -0.19 20.38
N CYS A 21 5.02 -1.29 21.02
CA CYS A 21 4.21 -2.32 20.40
C CYS A 21 2.82 -1.84 20.07
N ARG A 22 2.26 -1.00 20.91
CA ARG A 22 0.92 -0.53 20.70
C ARG A 22 0.81 0.32 19.45
N ASP A 23 1.80 1.13 19.18
CA ASP A 23 1.76 1.98 18.00
C ASP A 23 1.70 1.16 16.73
N GLN A 24 2.42 0.06 16.67
CA GLN A 24 2.42 -0.77 15.49
C GLN A 24 1.08 -1.40 15.23
N LEU A 25 0.34 -1.69 16.26
CA LEU A 25 -0.96 -2.33 16.10
C LEU A 25 -2.01 -1.38 15.56
N LEU A 26 -1.80 -0.08 15.69
CA LEU A 26 -2.78 0.89 15.24
C LEU A 26 -2.66 1.22 13.77
N GLU A 27 -1.55 0.89 13.15
CA GLU A 27 -1.36 1.17 11.74
C GLU A 27 -1.53 -0.08 10.93
N ARG A 28 -2.41 -0.03 9.96
CA ARG A 28 -2.62 -1.12 9.03
C ARG A 28 -2.26 -0.65 7.65
N GLU A 29 -1.69 -1.55 6.88
CA GLU A 29 -1.38 -1.25 5.51
C GLU A 29 -2.61 -1.45 4.65
N SER A 30 -2.68 -0.69 3.57
CA SER A 30 -3.80 -0.71 2.66
C SER A 30 -3.43 -1.50 1.42
N ASN A 31 -4.44 -1.85 0.64
CA ASN A 31 -4.25 -2.60 -0.59
C ASN A 31 -4.95 -1.89 -1.73
N ILE A 32 -4.39 -2.01 -2.92
CA ILE A 32 -5.02 -1.50 -4.14
C ILE A 32 -5.32 -2.71 -5.02
N VAL A 33 -6.60 -2.97 -5.23
CA VAL A 33 -7.05 -4.05 -6.09
C VAL A 33 -7.24 -3.49 -7.49
N VAL A 34 -6.39 -3.93 -8.41
CA VAL A 34 -6.44 -3.46 -9.80
C VAL A 34 -7.26 -4.43 -10.60
N VAL A 35 -8.37 -3.95 -11.16
CA VAL A 35 -9.27 -4.77 -11.97
C VAL A 35 -9.15 -4.26 -13.40
N ASN A 36 -8.50 -5.03 -14.25
CA ASN A 36 -8.27 -4.61 -15.64
C ASN A 36 -9.40 -5.11 -16.52
N GLN A 37 -10.35 -4.23 -16.79
CA GLN A 37 -11.48 -4.51 -17.67
C GLN A 37 -11.25 -3.95 -19.07
N SER A 38 -10.04 -3.52 -19.37
CA SER A 38 -9.71 -2.99 -20.68
C SER A 38 -9.32 -4.13 -21.63
N ALA A 39 -9.11 -3.78 -22.88
CA ALA A 39 -8.71 -4.75 -23.89
C ALA A 39 -7.19 -4.87 -24.02
N CYS A 40 -6.45 -4.30 -23.11
CA CYS A 40 -4.97 -4.30 -23.15
C CYS A 40 -4.43 -4.88 -21.86
N ASP A 41 -3.25 -5.50 -21.96
CA ASP A 41 -2.45 -5.75 -20.75
C ASP A 41 -1.88 -4.41 -20.30
N VAL A 42 -1.89 -4.13 -19.02
CA VAL A 42 -1.39 -2.85 -18.51
C VAL A 42 -0.37 -3.10 -17.43
N THR A 43 0.60 -2.20 -17.36
CA THR A 43 1.58 -2.19 -16.28
C THR A 43 1.19 -1.11 -15.29
N VAL A 44 1.16 -1.47 -14.04
CA VAL A 44 0.70 -0.60 -12.96
C VAL A 44 1.90 -0.03 -12.21
N PHE A 45 1.85 1.26 -11.96
CA PHE A 45 2.86 1.98 -11.21
C PHE A 45 2.19 2.63 -10.00
N VAL A 46 2.87 2.56 -8.87
CA VAL A 46 2.44 3.23 -7.65
C VAL A 46 3.57 4.17 -7.24
N ASP A 47 3.26 5.46 -7.18
CA ASP A 47 4.23 6.50 -6.81
C ASP A 47 5.50 6.42 -7.66
N GLY A 48 5.34 6.09 -8.94
CA GLY A 48 6.46 5.98 -9.86
C GLY A 48 7.17 4.64 -9.87
N TRP A 49 6.80 3.73 -9.00
CA TRP A 49 7.42 2.41 -8.95
C TRP A 49 6.57 1.40 -9.68
N GLU A 50 7.19 0.61 -10.52
CA GLU A 50 6.47 -0.43 -11.24
C GLU A 50 6.07 -1.55 -10.27
N ALA A 51 4.78 -1.85 -10.22
CA ALA A 51 4.28 -2.89 -9.34
C ALA A 51 4.18 -4.23 -10.06
N PHE A 52 3.44 -4.26 -11.17
CA PHE A 52 3.24 -5.51 -11.91
C PHE A 52 2.48 -5.20 -13.21
N THR A 53 2.36 -6.23 -14.03
CA THR A 53 1.51 -6.17 -15.23
C THR A 53 0.23 -6.96 -14.94
N VAL A 54 -0.90 -6.41 -15.35
CA VAL A 54 -2.20 -7.05 -15.21
C VAL A 54 -2.72 -7.36 -16.60
N ALA A 55 -2.95 -8.63 -16.88
CA ALA A 55 -3.49 -9.02 -18.16
C ALA A 55 -4.92 -8.52 -18.31
N ARG A 56 -5.36 -8.36 -19.55
CA ARG A 56 -6.74 -7.99 -19.79
C ARG A 56 -7.68 -9.00 -19.13
N ASP A 57 -8.81 -8.51 -18.66
CA ASP A 57 -9.83 -9.32 -18.00
C ASP A 57 -9.32 -10.02 -16.75
N SER A 58 -8.26 -9.51 -16.14
CA SER A 58 -7.67 -10.07 -14.94
C SER A 58 -7.60 -9.02 -13.86
N ASN A 59 -7.27 -9.45 -12.66
CA ASN A 59 -7.03 -8.52 -11.57
C ASN A 59 -5.81 -8.94 -10.78
N ARG A 60 -5.20 -7.98 -10.12
CA ARG A 60 -4.08 -8.20 -9.21
C ARG A 60 -4.14 -7.15 -8.13
N THR A 61 -3.52 -7.46 -7.00
CA THR A 61 -3.56 -6.57 -5.84
C THR A 61 -2.16 -6.10 -5.52
N VAL A 62 -2.03 -4.78 -5.30
CA VAL A 62 -0.82 -4.21 -4.71
C VAL A 62 -1.01 -4.27 -3.21
N ASP A 63 -0.21 -5.07 -2.53
CA ASP A 63 -0.30 -5.24 -1.09
C ASP A 63 0.60 -4.26 -0.37
N ASN A 64 0.29 -4.00 0.87
CA ASN A 64 1.18 -3.29 1.78
C ASN A 64 1.48 -1.87 1.33
N VAL A 65 0.43 -1.16 0.92
CA VAL A 65 0.56 0.23 0.55
C VAL A 65 0.30 1.08 1.79
N GLY A 66 1.19 1.99 2.10
CA GLY A 66 1.00 2.84 3.26
C GLY A 66 -0.21 3.74 3.11
N SER A 67 -0.75 4.19 4.24
CA SER A 67 -1.82 5.17 4.19
C SER A 67 -1.26 6.51 3.70
N GLY A 68 -2.15 7.38 3.24
CA GLY A 68 -1.77 8.71 2.76
C GLY A 68 -1.98 8.86 1.28
N ARG A 69 -1.32 9.84 0.70
CA ARG A 69 -1.50 10.19 -0.70
C ARG A 69 -0.61 9.36 -1.58
N HIS A 70 -1.19 8.93 -2.70
CA HIS A 70 -0.47 8.12 -3.69
C HIS A 70 -0.92 8.51 -5.07
N VAL A 71 -0.06 8.31 -6.05
CA VAL A 71 -0.44 8.42 -7.45
C VAL A 71 -0.28 7.04 -8.08
N ILE A 72 -1.34 6.59 -8.74
CA ILE A 72 -1.31 5.30 -9.42
C ILE A 72 -1.50 5.55 -10.90
N GLU A 73 -0.77 4.77 -11.71
CA GLU A 73 -0.78 4.90 -13.15
C GLU A 73 -0.84 3.54 -13.79
N ALA A 74 -1.54 3.45 -14.90
CA ALA A 74 -1.56 2.28 -15.75
C ALA A 74 -1.04 2.68 -17.11
N LYS A 75 -0.10 1.90 -17.65
CA LYS A 75 0.48 2.13 -18.95
C LYS A 75 0.30 0.91 -19.82
N ASP A 76 0.14 1.12 -21.12
CA ASP A 76 0.00 0.00 -22.04
C ASP A 76 1.38 -0.58 -22.38
N GLN A 77 1.39 -1.53 -23.30
CA GLN A 77 2.60 -2.27 -23.59
C GLN A 77 3.68 -1.45 -24.29
N VAL A 78 3.30 -0.33 -24.89
CA VAL A 78 4.29 0.57 -25.50
C VAL A 78 4.60 1.76 -24.61
N GLY A 79 4.14 1.72 -23.36
CA GLY A 79 4.49 2.73 -22.38
C GLY A 79 3.61 3.96 -22.37
N ARG A 80 2.49 3.95 -23.08
CA ARG A 80 1.60 5.10 -23.09
C ARG A 80 0.72 5.06 -21.85
N LEU A 81 0.46 6.23 -21.31
CA LEU A 81 -0.40 6.36 -20.14
C LEU A 81 -1.85 6.06 -20.54
N VAL A 82 -2.43 5.09 -19.83
CA VAL A 82 -3.83 4.74 -20.01
C VAL A 82 -4.68 5.51 -19.02
N GLU A 83 -4.27 5.51 -17.77
CA GLU A 83 -5.02 6.17 -16.71
C GLU A 83 -4.09 6.56 -15.59
N ARG A 84 -4.38 7.68 -14.95
CA ARG A 84 -3.66 8.14 -13.76
C ARG A 84 -4.68 8.58 -12.75
N ARG A 85 -4.47 8.20 -11.49
CA ARG A 85 -5.33 8.65 -10.39
C ARG A 85 -4.49 9.11 -9.22
N TYR A 86 -4.99 10.14 -8.58
CA TYR A 86 -4.45 10.62 -7.33
C TYR A 86 -5.43 10.20 -6.25
N LEU A 87 -4.95 9.50 -5.24
CA LEU A 87 -5.85 9.00 -4.22
C LEU A 87 -5.24 9.16 -2.85
N GLU A 88 -6.09 9.09 -1.86
CA GLU A 88 -5.67 9.14 -0.48
C GLU A 88 -6.21 7.89 0.19
N LEU A 89 -5.30 7.04 0.66
CA LEU A 89 -5.67 5.78 1.29
C LEU A 89 -5.74 5.94 2.78
N ARG A 90 -6.77 5.36 3.37
CA ARG A 90 -6.90 5.26 4.81
C ARG A 90 -6.19 4.01 5.28
N SER A 91 -5.82 4.02 6.55
CA SER A 91 -5.21 2.85 7.17
C SER A 91 -6.14 1.65 7.03
N GLY A 92 -5.63 0.57 6.48
CA GLY A 92 -6.40 -0.67 6.34
C GLY A 92 -7.45 -0.66 5.24
N GLU A 93 -7.38 0.31 4.35
CA GLU A 93 -8.37 0.43 3.28
C GLU A 93 -8.05 -0.51 2.14
N GLU A 94 -9.08 -1.02 1.48
CA GLU A 94 -8.94 -1.77 0.24
C GLU A 94 -9.57 -0.94 -0.86
N TYR A 95 -8.73 -0.42 -1.75
CA TYR A 95 -9.17 0.47 -2.81
C TYR A 95 -9.28 -0.30 -4.11
N TYR A 96 -10.44 -0.26 -4.77
CA TYR A 96 -10.65 -0.94 -6.04
C TYR A 96 -10.49 0.03 -7.19
N TRP A 97 -9.62 -0.32 -8.11
CA TRP A 97 -9.33 0.51 -9.28
C TRP A 97 -9.66 -0.27 -10.53
N ARG A 98 -10.71 0.15 -11.21
CA ARG A 98 -11.11 -0.47 -12.48
C ARG A 98 -10.53 0.31 -13.64
N ILE A 99 -9.86 -0.39 -14.52
CA ILE A 99 -9.25 0.20 -15.70
C ILE A 99 -10.04 -0.26 -16.91
N GLU A 100 -10.58 0.70 -17.67
CA GLU A 100 -11.47 0.37 -18.77
C GLU A 100 -11.06 1.01 -20.07
N GLY A 101 -10.20 1.99 -20.06
CA GLY A 101 -10.01 2.88 -21.20
C GLY A 101 -8.97 2.49 -22.21
N CYS A 102 -8.43 1.29 -22.19
CA CYS A 102 -7.39 0.92 -23.14
C CYS A 102 -7.94 0.00 -24.22
N SER A 103 -7.60 0.32 -25.46
CA SER A 103 -7.91 -0.53 -26.61
C SER A 103 -6.64 -0.79 -27.37
N PRO A 104 -6.39 -2.02 -27.81
CA PRO A 104 -5.22 -2.29 -28.66
C PRO A 104 -5.44 -1.72 -30.04
N ARG A 105 -4.34 -1.47 -30.72
CA ARG A 105 -4.40 -0.88 -32.04
C ARG A 105 -3.78 -1.75 -33.04
#